data_91c5e2a2720ab708458d64e7417197d2
#
_entry.id   91c5e2a2720ab708458d64e7417197d2
#
_cell.length_a   1.000
_cell.length_b   1.000
_cell.length_c   1.000
_cell.angle_alpha   90.00
_cell.angle_beta   90.00
_cell.angle_gamma   90.00
#
_symmetry.space_group_name_H-M   'P 1'
#
loop_
_entity.id
_entity.type
_entity.pdbx_description
1 polymer ?
#
loop_
_entity_poly.entity_id
_entity_poly.type
_entity_poly.pdbx_seq_one_letter_code
_entity_poly.pdbx_strand_id
1 'polypeptide(L)'
;TRTLTLFPYTTLFRSSWWLSDYALFMAVKDRFDGVEWKLWADDIKLRWGPAMDYYREELYFDIEFQQYMQFKFYEQWMQLKAYANKKGIQIIGDIPIYVAMESADTWAHPELFQLDEENVPVAVAGCPPDGFSATGQLWGNPLYRWGYHKETGYQWWISRLAYVFRLYDVVRI
;
A
#
# COMPACT_ATOMS: atom_id res chain seq x y z
N THR A 1 -29.80 -0.78 21.34
CA THR A 1 -28.80 -0.89 20.26
C THR A 1 -27.44 -0.59 20.85
N ARG A 2 -26.69 -1.64 21.26
CA ARG A 2 -25.29 -1.48 21.66
C ARG A 2 -24.49 -1.29 20.38
N THR A 3 -24.04 -0.08 20.14
CA THR A 3 -22.95 0.18 19.22
C THR A 3 -21.71 -0.50 19.79
N LEU A 4 -21.37 -1.66 19.27
CA LEU A 4 -20.08 -2.30 19.52
C LEU A 4 -19.03 -1.41 18.87
N THR A 5 -18.49 -0.48 19.65
CA THR A 5 -17.23 0.17 19.32
C THR A 5 -16.15 -0.89 19.47
N LEU A 6 -15.93 -1.66 18.42
CA LEU A 6 -15.24 -2.92 18.51
C LEU A 6 -13.74 -2.77 18.74
N PHE A 7 -13.10 -1.63 18.66
CA PHE A 7 -11.68 -1.51 19.01
C PHE A 7 -11.22 -0.06 19.19
N PRO A 8 -10.56 0.27 20.30
CA PRO A 8 -9.81 1.50 20.42
C PRO A 8 -8.44 1.35 19.73
N TYR A 9 -8.39 1.14 18.41
CA TYR A 9 -7.14 1.50 17.79
C TYR A 9 -7.04 3.02 17.83
N THR A 10 -5.87 3.45 18.23
CA THR A 10 -5.64 4.87 18.43
C THR A 10 -6.05 5.62 17.15
N THR A 11 -6.72 6.73 17.29
CA THR A 11 -7.09 7.65 16.20
C THR A 11 -5.91 7.87 15.24
N LEU A 12 -4.69 7.87 15.78
CA LEU A 12 -3.44 8.02 15.04
C LEU A 12 -3.19 6.91 14.02
N PHE A 13 -3.60 5.67 14.29
CA PHE A 13 -3.46 4.56 13.34
C PHE A 13 -4.54 4.60 12.27
N ARG A 14 -5.80 4.83 12.66
CA ARG A 14 -6.93 4.95 11.72
C ARG A 14 -6.78 6.10 10.74
N SER A 15 -6.08 7.16 11.11
CA SER A 15 -5.77 8.30 10.23
C SER A 15 -4.49 8.12 9.40
N SER A 16 -3.92 6.91 9.35
CA SER A 16 -2.82 6.63 8.44
C SER A 16 -3.28 6.81 7.00
N TRP A 17 -2.58 7.64 6.24
CA TRP A 17 -2.96 8.10 4.91
C TRP A 17 -3.23 6.97 3.90
N TRP A 18 -2.58 5.82 4.07
CA TRP A 18 -2.67 4.66 3.18
C TRP A 18 -3.74 3.63 3.60
N LEU A 19 -4.14 3.60 4.90
CA LEU A 19 -4.89 2.49 5.48
C LEU A 19 -6.31 2.36 4.92
N SER A 20 -6.97 3.48 4.66
CA SER A 20 -8.34 3.50 4.13
C SER A 20 -8.42 2.87 2.73
N ASP A 21 -7.51 3.28 1.85
CA ASP A 21 -7.46 2.75 0.48
C ASP A 21 -6.99 1.29 0.46
N TYR A 22 -6.00 0.94 1.28
CA TYR A 22 -5.56 -0.44 1.43
C TYR A 22 -6.68 -1.37 1.92
N ALA A 23 -7.39 -0.99 2.97
CA ALA A 23 -8.43 -1.82 3.55
C ALA A 23 -9.60 -2.02 2.59
N LEU A 24 -10.04 -0.97 1.89
CA LEU A 24 -11.04 -1.08 0.85
C LEU A 24 -10.57 -1.93 -0.33
N PHE A 25 -9.34 -1.71 -0.82
CA PHE A 25 -8.74 -2.50 -1.90
C PHE A 25 -8.76 -4.00 -1.56
N MET A 26 -8.32 -4.36 -0.36
CA MET A 26 -8.28 -5.76 0.08
C MET A 26 -9.68 -6.36 0.23
N ALA A 27 -10.63 -5.62 0.79
CA ALA A 27 -12.01 -6.07 0.93
C ALA A 27 -12.69 -6.28 -0.43
N VAL A 28 -12.48 -5.36 -1.38
CA VAL A 28 -13.00 -5.52 -2.76
C VAL A 28 -12.31 -6.69 -3.47
N LYS A 29 -11.00 -6.85 -3.29
CA LYS A 29 -10.24 -7.97 -3.87
C LYS A 29 -10.75 -9.31 -3.36
N ASP A 30 -10.99 -9.44 -2.06
CA ASP A 30 -11.58 -10.65 -1.47
C ASP A 30 -13.01 -10.90 -2.00
N ARG A 31 -13.81 -9.85 -2.17
CA ARG A 31 -15.17 -9.93 -2.75
C ARG A 31 -15.18 -10.42 -4.20
N PHE A 32 -14.11 -10.17 -4.93
CA PHE A 32 -13.89 -10.61 -6.32
C PHE A 32 -12.98 -11.84 -6.43
N ASP A 33 -12.88 -12.67 -5.38
CA ASP A 33 -12.11 -13.92 -5.35
C ASP A 33 -10.64 -13.76 -5.73
N GLY A 34 -10.03 -12.62 -5.38
CA GLY A 34 -8.62 -12.34 -5.64
C GLY A 34 -8.29 -11.91 -7.08
N VAL A 35 -9.30 -11.68 -7.92
CA VAL A 35 -9.10 -11.20 -9.31
C VAL A 35 -8.33 -9.89 -9.33
N GLU A 36 -7.47 -9.72 -10.33
CA GLU A 36 -6.69 -8.50 -10.54
C GLU A 36 -7.61 -7.27 -10.64
N TRP A 37 -7.23 -6.17 -9.98
CA TRP A 37 -8.04 -4.96 -9.93
C TRP A 37 -8.34 -4.36 -11.33
N LYS A 38 -7.48 -4.57 -12.29
CA LYS A 38 -7.70 -4.15 -13.68
C LYS A 38 -8.90 -4.84 -14.35
N LEU A 39 -9.28 -6.01 -13.84
CA LEU A 39 -10.42 -6.80 -14.32
C LEU A 39 -11.70 -6.58 -13.52
N TRP A 40 -11.68 -5.71 -12.53
CA TRP A 40 -12.89 -5.32 -11.79
C TRP A 40 -13.86 -4.56 -12.67
N ALA A 41 -15.12 -4.45 -12.22
CA ALA A 41 -16.11 -3.60 -12.89
C ALA A 41 -15.60 -2.15 -12.96
N ASP A 42 -15.90 -1.46 -14.05
CA ASP A 42 -15.31 -0.15 -14.35
C ASP A 42 -15.60 0.90 -13.27
N ASP A 43 -16.73 0.84 -12.63
CA ASP A 43 -17.16 1.77 -11.58
C ASP A 43 -16.23 1.73 -10.35
N ILE A 44 -15.87 0.55 -9.85
CA ILE A 44 -14.96 0.40 -8.72
C ILE A 44 -13.49 0.41 -9.17
N LYS A 45 -13.18 -0.12 -10.37
CA LYS A 45 -11.85 -0.04 -10.96
C LYS A 45 -11.39 1.41 -11.11
N LEU A 46 -12.28 2.28 -11.61
CA LEU A 46 -12.02 3.70 -11.83
C LEU A 46 -12.40 4.57 -10.61
N ARG A 47 -12.76 3.94 -9.49
CA ARG A 47 -13.05 4.61 -8.22
C ARG A 47 -14.16 5.67 -8.33
N TRP A 48 -15.22 5.41 -9.08
CA TRP A 48 -16.35 6.35 -9.16
C TRP A 48 -16.99 6.56 -7.78
N GLY A 49 -17.29 7.80 -7.44
CA GLY A 49 -17.81 8.17 -6.11
C GLY A 49 -18.95 7.27 -5.63
N PRO A 50 -20.04 7.09 -6.40
CA PRO A 50 -21.15 6.22 -5.99
C PRO A 50 -20.74 4.75 -5.74
N ALA A 51 -19.82 4.20 -6.54
CA ALA A 51 -19.31 2.84 -6.33
C ALA A 51 -18.45 2.75 -5.07
N MET A 52 -17.58 3.75 -4.85
CA MET A 52 -16.77 3.84 -3.63
C MET A 52 -17.62 3.88 -2.37
N ASP A 53 -18.74 4.62 -2.38
CA ASP A 53 -19.66 4.70 -1.25
C ASP A 53 -20.41 3.37 -1.07
N TYR A 54 -20.91 2.77 -2.15
CA TYR A 54 -21.58 1.47 -2.13
C TYR A 54 -20.68 0.37 -1.53
N TYR A 55 -19.45 0.22 -2.03
CA TYR A 55 -18.54 -0.82 -1.54
C TYR A 55 -18.06 -0.56 -0.11
N ARG A 56 -17.92 0.70 0.32
CA ARG A 56 -17.63 1.02 1.74
C ARG A 56 -18.76 0.60 2.67
N GLU A 57 -20.00 0.73 2.24
CA GLU A 57 -21.17 0.33 3.03
C GLU A 57 -21.32 -1.20 3.02
N GLU A 58 -21.31 -1.83 1.84
CA GLU A 58 -21.48 -3.28 1.67
C GLU A 58 -20.40 -4.08 2.40
N LEU A 59 -19.13 -3.64 2.29
CA LEU A 59 -17.96 -4.34 2.82
C LEU A 59 -17.47 -3.76 4.16
N TYR A 60 -18.31 -3.05 4.86
CA TYR A 60 -17.92 -2.37 6.10
C TYR A 60 -17.16 -3.27 7.09
N PHE A 61 -17.66 -4.49 7.34
CA PHE A 61 -17.03 -5.41 8.28
C PHE A 61 -15.69 -5.97 7.75
N ASP A 62 -15.59 -6.21 6.45
CA ASP A 62 -14.37 -6.70 5.83
C ASP A 62 -13.28 -5.61 5.85
N ILE A 63 -13.64 -4.36 5.60
CA ILE A 63 -12.75 -3.20 5.72
C ILE A 63 -12.27 -3.03 7.16
N GLU A 64 -13.18 -3.09 8.16
CA GLU A 64 -12.81 -3.02 9.58
C GLU A 64 -11.89 -4.18 9.98
N PHE A 65 -12.10 -5.37 9.42
CA PHE A 65 -11.23 -6.52 9.65
C PHE A 65 -9.82 -6.31 9.09
N GLN A 66 -9.70 -5.82 7.86
CA GLN A 66 -8.40 -5.48 7.25
C GLN A 66 -7.66 -4.41 8.07
N GLN A 67 -8.36 -3.37 8.50
CA GLN A 67 -7.80 -2.33 9.38
C GLN A 67 -7.35 -2.91 10.73
N TYR A 68 -8.14 -3.79 11.32
CA TYR A 68 -7.80 -4.44 12.58
C TYR A 68 -6.54 -5.31 12.46
N MET A 69 -6.42 -6.08 11.38
CA MET A 69 -5.23 -6.89 11.11
C MET A 69 -3.96 -6.04 11.04
N GLN A 70 -4.01 -4.91 10.31
CA GLN A 70 -2.89 -3.97 10.22
C GLN A 70 -2.56 -3.33 11.58
N PHE A 71 -3.58 -2.98 12.35
CA PHE A 71 -3.38 -2.46 13.71
C PHE A 71 -2.70 -3.48 14.62
N LYS A 72 -3.16 -4.74 14.61
CA LYS A 72 -2.56 -5.80 15.43
C LYS A 72 -1.13 -6.10 15.04
N PHE A 73 -0.83 -6.10 13.75
CA PHE A 73 0.55 -6.20 13.28
C PHE A 73 1.40 -5.04 13.81
N TYR A 74 0.91 -3.81 13.65
CA TYR A 74 1.64 -2.61 14.11
C TYR A 74 1.88 -2.64 15.62
N GLU A 75 0.87 -2.98 16.42
CA GLU A 75 0.97 -3.09 17.88
C GLU A 75 2.06 -4.10 18.28
N GLN A 76 2.02 -5.31 17.72
CA GLN A 76 2.99 -6.37 18.01
C GLN A 76 4.40 -6.00 17.53
N TRP A 77 4.49 -5.41 16.34
CA TRP A 77 5.76 -4.96 15.79
C TRP A 77 6.43 -3.90 16.67
N MET A 78 5.68 -2.90 17.12
CA MET A 78 6.21 -1.85 17.98
C MET A 78 6.68 -2.38 19.33
N GLN A 79 5.99 -3.39 19.89
CA GLN A 79 6.44 -4.07 21.11
C GLN A 79 7.76 -4.82 20.88
N LEU A 80 7.86 -5.54 19.76
CA LEU A 80 9.09 -6.26 19.38
C LEU A 80 10.25 -5.28 19.15
N LYS A 81 10.02 -4.20 18.40
CA LYS A 81 11.03 -3.15 18.16
C LYS A 81 11.51 -2.53 19.46
N ALA A 82 10.59 -2.15 20.35
CA ALA A 82 10.94 -1.59 21.65
C ALA A 82 11.76 -2.57 22.49
N TYR A 83 11.43 -3.86 22.48
CA TYR A 83 12.20 -4.91 23.16
C TYR A 83 13.62 -5.02 22.59
N ALA A 84 13.78 -5.08 21.26
CA ALA A 84 15.08 -5.13 20.58
C ALA A 84 15.94 -3.90 20.93
N ASN A 85 15.37 -2.70 20.79
CA ASN A 85 16.06 -1.45 21.08
C ASN A 85 16.51 -1.37 22.55
N LYS A 86 15.68 -1.84 23.49
CA LYS A 86 16.06 -1.93 24.92
C LYS A 86 17.27 -2.85 25.16
N LYS A 87 17.52 -3.79 24.24
CA LYS A 87 18.70 -4.68 24.27
C LYS A 87 19.89 -4.13 23.49
N GLY A 88 19.80 -2.90 22.98
CA GLY A 88 20.85 -2.28 22.14
C GLY A 88 20.87 -2.79 20.71
N ILE A 89 19.82 -3.48 20.26
CA ILE A 89 19.70 -4.01 18.90
C ILE A 89 18.90 -3.03 18.05
N GLN A 90 19.44 -2.63 16.90
CA GLN A 90 18.75 -1.84 15.90
C GLN A 90 18.17 -2.75 14.80
N ILE A 91 16.99 -2.41 14.32
CA ILE A 91 16.32 -3.15 13.25
C ILE A 91 16.53 -2.40 11.94
N ILE A 92 17.19 -3.05 10.98
CA ILE A 92 17.35 -2.56 9.62
C ILE A 92 16.22 -3.14 8.78
N GLY A 93 15.39 -2.29 8.19
CA GLY A 93 14.32 -2.68 7.29
C GLY A 93 14.62 -2.32 5.84
N ASP A 94 13.98 -3.01 4.92
CA ASP A 94 14.01 -2.71 3.50
C ASP A 94 12.70 -2.03 3.10
N ILE A 95 12.80 -1.07 2.18
CA ILE A 95 11.66 -0.57 1.44
C ILE A 95 11.78 -1.02 -0.01
N PRO A 96 10.81 -1.75 -0.56
CA PRO A 96 10.80 -2.04 -1.98
C PRO A 96 10.81 -0.74 -2.78
N ILE A 97 11.78 -0.57 -3.68
CA ILE A 97 11.88 0.65 -4.47
C ILE A 97 10.67 0.82 -5.39
N TYR A 98 10.13 -0.27 -5.93
CA TYR A 98 8.92 -0.27 -6.74
C TYR A 98 7.77 -0.94 -5.99
N VAL A 99 6.54 -0.54 -6.33
CA VAL A 99 5.32 -1.21 -5.87
C VAL A 99 4.84 -2.23 -6.91
N ALA A 100 4.06 -3.21 -6.47
CA ALA A 100 3.44 -4.13 -7.41
C ALA A 100 2.34 -3.44 -8.22
N MET A 101 2.17 -3.85 -9.49
CA MET A 101 1.01 -3.38 -10.27
C MET A 101 -0.31 -3.78 -9.62
N GLU A 102 -0.34 -4.95 -9.00
CA GLU A 102 -1.47 -5.44 -8.22
C GLU A 102 -1.35 -4.97 -6.77
N SER A 103 -1.61 -3.68 -6.53
CA SER A 103 -1.52 -3.05 -5.22
C SER A 103 -2.55 -1.94 -5.02
N ALA A 104 -2.83 -1.63 -3.76
CA ALA A 104 -3.67 -0.50 -3.39
C ALA A 104 -3.10 0.84 -3.89
N ASP A 105 -1.78 0.99 -3.93
CA ASP A 105 -1.12 2.22 -4.39
C ASP A 105 -1.42 2.50 -5.86
N THR A 106 -1.29 1.50 -6.73
CA THR A 106 -1.54 1.66 -8.18
C THR A 106 -3.03 1.85 -8.48
N TRP A 107 -3.90 1.20 -7.73
CA TRP A 107 -5.34 1.37 -7.85
C TRP A 107 -5.82 2.73 -7.34
N ALA A 108 -5.29 3.17 -6.18
CA ALA A 108 -5.72 4.40 -5.54
C ALA A 108 -5.10 5.65 -6.17
N HIS A 109 -3.88 5.53 -6.68
CA HIS A 109 -3.04 6.62 -7.14
C HIS A 109 -2.34 6.31 -8.47
N PRO A 110 -3.09 5.94 -9.54
CA PRO A 110 -2.50 5.60 -10.84
C PRO A 110 -1.66 6.75 -11.43
N GLU A 111 -1.98 8.01 -11.07
CA GLU A 111 -1.25 9.21 -11.48
C GLU A 111 0.22 9.25 -11.04
N LEU A 112 0.59 8.47 -10.02
CA LEU A 112 1.98 8.36 -9.55
C LEU A 112 2.88 7.52 -10.46
N PHE A 113 2.29 6.76 -11.38
CA PHE A 113 2.97 5.76 -12.20
C PHE A 113 2.86 6.05 -13.69
N GLN A 114 3.76 5.47 -14.48
CA GLN A 114 3.74 5.55 -15.94
C GLN A 114 2.77 4.49 -16.51
N LEU A 115 1.48 4.78 -16.41
CA LEU A 115 0.41 3.96 -16.94
C LEU A 115 -0.23 4.68 -18.15
N ASP A 116 -0.78 3.89 -19.07
CA ASP A 116 -1.63 4.39 -20.16
C ASP A 116 -3.09 4.60 -19.71
N GLU A 117 -3.97 4.90 -20.65
CA GLU A 117 -5.39 5.18 -20.41
C GLU A 117 -6.17 3.96 -19.89
N GLU A 118 -5.68 2.75 -20.15
CA GLU A 118 -6.23 1.47 -19.68
C GLU A 118 -5.58 0.99 -18.37
N ASN A 119 -4.76 1.83 -17.74
CA ASN A 119 -3.95 1.50 -16.55
C ASN A 119 -2.95 0.35 -16.77
N VAL A 120 -2.43 0.22 -18.00
CA VAL A 120 -1.35 -0.71 -18.31
C VAL A 120 0.00 0.01 -18.19
N PRO A 121 1.03 -0.59 -17.57
CA PRO A 121 2.36 0.04 -17.51
C PRO A 121 2.94 0.29 -18.90
N VAL A 122 3.28 1.55 -19.20
CA VAL A 122 3.96 1.96 -20.45
C VAL A 122 5.39 1.38 -20.47
N ALA A 123 6.01 1.26 -19.31
CA ALA A 123 7.29 0.63 -19.10
C ALA A 123 7.36 0.03 -17.71
N VAL A 124 8.14 -1.03 -17.54
CA VAL A 124 8.29 -1.75 -16.28
C VAL A 124 9.73 -1.75 -15.79
N ALA A 125 9.90 -1.91 -14.49
CA ALA A 125 11.18 -1.99 -13.82
C ALA A 125 11.90 -3.32 -14.10
N GLY A 126 13.21 -3.25 -14.07
CA GLY A 126 14.10 -4.40 -14.20
C GLY A 126 15.55 -3.97 -13.98
N CYS A 127 16.49 -4.88 -14.14
CA CYS A 127 17.90 -4.58 -14.13
C CYS A 127 18.63 -5.23 -15.32
N PRO A 128 19.72 -4.60 -15.80
CA PRO A 128 20.56 -5.20 -16.86
C PRO A 128 21.28 -6.46 -16.35
N PRO A 129 21.91 -7.24 -17.25
CA PRO A 129 22.77 -8.34 -16.87
C PRO A 129 23.83 -7.95 -15.84
N ASP A 130 24.02 -8.80 -14.83
CA ASP A 130 24.98 -8.61 -13.75
C ASP A 130 25.61 -9.95 -13.33
N GLY A 131 26.36 -9.97 -12.24
CA GLY A 131 26.98 -11.17 -11.70
C GLY A 131 26.01 -12.25 -11.18
N PHE A 132 24.75 -11.92 -10.97
CA PHE A 132 23.69 -12.82 -10.50
C PHE A 132 22.78 -13.31 -11.62
N SER A 133 22.63 -12.51 -12.70
CA SER A 133 21.78 -12.86 -13.84
C SER A 133 22.43 -12.46 -15.16
N ALA A 134 22.85 -13.44 -15.94
CA ALA A 134 23.51 -13.22 -17.24
C ALA A 134 22.59 -12.54 -18.29
N THR A 135 21.27 -12.61 -18.12
CA THR A 135 20.27 -12.01 -19.02
C THR A 135 19.58 -10.79 -18.42
N GLY A 136 19.95 -10.37 -17.21
CA GLY A 136 19.22 -9.35 -16.46
C GLY A 136 17.93 -9.89 -15.84
N GLN A 137 17.13 -8.97 -15.29
CA GLN A 137 15.85 -9.32 -14.67
C GLN A 137 14.78 -8.32 -15.11
N LEU A 138 13.58 -8.80 -15.38
CA LEU A 138 12.40 -8.01 -15.65
C LEU A 138 11.41 -8.23 -14.51
N TRP A 139 11.18 -7.20 -13.66
CA TRP A 139 10.39 -7.35 -12.44
C TRP A 139 8.90 -7.09 -12.66
N GLY A 140 8.53 -6.38 -13.71
CA GLY A 140 7.12 -6.11 -14.05
C GLY A 140 6.44 -5.00 -13.24
N ASN A 141 7.14 -4.39 -12.30
CA ASN A 141 6.60 -3.27 -11.51
C ASN A 141 6.49 -2.01 -12.37
N PRO A 142 5.42 -1.19 -12.23
CA PRO A 142 5.31 0.06 -12.96
C PRO A 142 6.39 1.06 -12.54
N LEU A 143 6.85 1.87 -13.49
CA LEU A 143 7.78 2.96 -13.21
C LEU A 143 7.03 4.18 -12.66
N TYR A 144 7.72 4.97 -11.83
CA TYR A 144 7.18 6.21 -11.28
C TYR A 144 7.14 7.33 -12.32
N ARG A 145 6.09 8.13 -12.31
CA ARG A 145 5.96 9.38 -13.10
C ARG A 145 6.67 10.51 -12.35
N TRP A 146 8.00 10.55 -12.43
CA TRP A 146 8.83 11.49 -11.65
C TRP A 146 8.50 12.97 -11.89
N GLY A 147 7.98 13.33 -13.07
CA GLY A 147 7.48 14.69 -13.32
C GLY A 147 6.35 15.06 -12.35
N TYR A 148 5.35 14.20 -12.24
CA TYR A 148 4.22 14.38 -11.33
C TYR A 148 4.66 14.38 -9.85
N HIS A 149 5.54 13.47 -9.47
CA HIS A 149 6.11 13.48 -8.11
C HIS A 149 6.81 14.80 -7.77
N LYS A 150 7.57 15.37 -8.71
CA LYS A 150 8.22 16.66 -8.53
C LYS A 150 7.21 17.80 -8.37
N GLU A 151 6.18 17.84 -9.22
CA GLU A 151 5.10 18.84 -9.17
C GLU A 151 4.32 18.80 -7.84
N THR A 152 4.12 17.61 -7.27
CA THR A 152 3.45 17.39 -5.99
C THR A 152 4.41 17.42 -4.79
N GLY A 153 5.66 17.89 -4.98
CA GLY A 153 6.66 17.99 -3.90
C GLY A 153 7.07 16.65 -3.31
N TYR A 154 6.98 15.56 -4.08
CA TYR A 154 7.29 14.18 -3.65
C TYR A 154 6.49 13.71 -2.42
N GLN A 155 5.31 14.27 -2.21
CA GLN A 155 4.53 14.05 -0.98
C GLN A 155 4.26 12.57 -0.68
N TRP A 156 3.96 11.76 -1.70
CA TRP A 156 3.75 10.32 -1.53
C TRP A 156 5.01 9.62 -1.01
N TRP A 157 6.17 9.90 -1.60
CA TRP A 157 7.45 9.35 -1.16
C TRP A 157 7.83 9.79 0.25
N ILE A 158 7.62 11.06 0.58
CA ILE A 158 7.86 11.59 1.94
C ILE A 158 6.99 10.87 2.95
N SER A 159 5.70 10.70 2.65
CA SER A 159 4.77 10.00 3.54
C SER A 159 5.13 8.52 3.71
N ARG A 160 5.51 7.85 2.62
CA ARG A 160 5.96 6.45 2.62
C ARG A 160 7.21 6.25 3.46
N LEU A 161 8.25 7.07 3.25
CA LEU A 161 9.47 7.01 4.03
C LEU A 161 9.24 7.36 5.51
N ALA A 162 8.45 8.39 5.79
CA ALA A 162 8.13 8.76 7.16
C ALA A 162 7.42 7.63 7.92
N TYR A 163 6.55 6.85 7.23
CA TYR A 163 5.91 5.69 7.84
C TYR A 163 6.92 4.56 8.09
N VAL A 164 7.78 4.25 7.12
CA VAL A 164 8.79 3.19 7.23
C VAL A 164 9.80 3.48 8.36
N PHE A 165 10.19 4.74 8.56
CA PHE A 165 11.05 5.14 9.69
C PHE A 165 10.40 5.01 11.07
N ARG A 166 9.08 4.86 11.16
CA ARG A 166 8.44 4.45 12.43
C ARG A 166 8.65 2.97 12.72
N LEU A 167 8.67 2.15 11.65
CA LEU A 167 8.81 0.69 11.79
C LEU A 167 10.26 0.26 12.03
N TYR A 168 11.23 0.95 11.45
CA TYR A 168 12.64 0.55 11.49
C TYR A 168 13.54 1.65 12.06
N ASP A 169 14.71 1.27 12.54
CA ASP A 169 15.73 2.20 13.02
C ASP A 169 16.62 2.68 11.88
N VAL A 170 16.85 1.82 10.90
CA VAL A 170 17.57 2.10 9.66
C VAL A 170 16.75 1.54 8.50
N VAL A 171 16.72 2.26 7.39
CA VAL A 171 16.01 1.84 6.18
C VAL A 171 17.00 1.74 5.03
N ARG A 172 16.99 0.59 4.36
CA ARG A 172 17.71 0.37 3.10
C ARG A 172 16.73 0.53 1.94
N ILE A 173 17.18 1.21 0.88
CA ILE A 173 16.47 1.38 -0.39
C ILE A 173 17.28 0.70 -1.48
#